data_a8e0eecc46d487872ef91848298e566a
#
_entry.id   a8e0eecc46d487872ef91848298e566a
#
_cell.length_a   1.000
_cell.length_b   1.000
_cell.length_c   1.000
_cell.angle_alpha   90.00
_cell.angle_beta   90.00
_cell.angle_gamma   90.00
#
_symmetry.space_group_name_H-M   'P 1'
#
loop_
_entity.id
_entity.type
_entity.pdbx_description
1 polymer ?
#
loop_
_entity_poly.entity_id
_entity_poly.type
_entity_poly.pdbx_seq_one_letter_code
_entity_poly.pdbx_strand_id
1 'polypeptide(L)'
;MPQVSYQTIRLAKGKHQSAEQGACVMELASMLAGESFTDHPQSVSAPIASFLRRYNDVLDDRRRQDLYPYAARVVGTACEPM
;
A
#
# COMPACT_ATOMS: atom_id res chain seq x y z
N MET A 1 -2.19 -16.29 -19.30
CA MET A 1 -2.02 -16.24 -17.87
C MET A 1 -2.60 -14.97 -17.28
N PRO A 2 -3.48 -15.11 -16.34
CA PRO A 2 -4.07 -13.92 -15.78
C PRO A 2 -3.05 -13.12 -15.00
N GLN A 3 -3.09 -11.84 -15.19
CA GLN A 3 -2.26 -10.94 -14.41
C GLN A 3 -3.11 -10.33 -13.31
N VAL A 4 -2.48 -10.14 -12.16
CA VAL A 4 -3.13 -9.41 -11.10
C VAL A 4 -3.28 -7.97 -11.55
N SER A 5 -4.52 -7.51 -11.59
CA SER A 5 -4.77 -6.11 -11.87
C SER A 5 -4.80 -5.37 -10.55
N TYR A 6 -3.91 -4.39 -10.41
CA TYR A 6 -3.88 -3.60 -9.18
C TYR A 6 -5.20 -2.86 -8.98
N GLN A 7 -5.94 -2.62 -10.06
CA GLN A 7 -7.22 -1.94 -9.97
C GLN A 7 -8.31 -2.81 -9.36
N THR A 8 -8.12 -4.12 -9.35
CA THR A 8 -9.09 -5.03 -8.73
C THR A 8 -8.75 -5.37 -7.29
N ILE A 9 -7.60 -4.93 -6.81
CA ILE A 9 -7.21 -5.17 -5.42
C ILE A 9 -8.00 -4.22 -4.54
N ARG A 10 -8.69 -4.79 -3.56
CA ARG A 10 -9.47 -4.00 -2.64
C ARG A 10 -8.62 -3.61 -1.45
N LEU A 11 -8.63 -2.34 -1.09
CA LEU A 11 -7.95 -1.91 0.12
C LEU A 11 -8.75 -2.37 1.34
N ALA A 12 -8.05 -2.92 2.31
CA ALA A 12 -8.64 -3.50 3.50
C ALA A 12 -7.81 -3.13 4.71
N LYS A 13 -8.45 -3.21 5.88
CA LYS A 13 -7.82 -2.85 7.14
C LYS A 13 -6.79 -3.92 7.54
N GLY A 14 -5.68 -3.46 8.11
CA GLY A 14 -4.71 -4.33 8.73
C GLY A 14 -3.71 -4.94 7.76
N LYS A 15 -2.85 -5.78 8.30
CA LYS A 15 -1.83 -6.46 7.54
C LYS A 15 -2.37 -7.74 6.95
N HIS A 16 -1.94 -8.08 5.74
CA HIS A 16 -2.36 -9.29 5.05
C HIS A 16 -1.16 -10.09 4.62
N GLN A 17 -1.37 -11.38 4.31
CA GLN A 17 -0.30 -12.25 3.86
C GLN A 17 -0.14 -12.21 2.35
N SER A 18 -1.20 -11.91 1.63
CA SER A 18 -1.16 -11.85 0.17
C SER A 18 -2.26 -10.93 -0.33
N ALA A 19 -2.11 -10.48 -1.57
CA ALA A 19 -3.08 -9.57 -2.18
C ALA A 19 -4.46 -10.20 -2.36
N GLU A 20 -4.55 -11.52 -2.34
CA GLU A 20 -5.83 -12.20 -2.47
C GLU A 20 -6.73 -11.95 -1.27
N GLN A 21 -6.15 -11.64 -0.14
CA GLN A 21 -6.89 -11.32 1.08
C GLN A 21 -7.26 -9.85 1.16
N GLY A 22 -6.92 -9.08 0.15
CA GLY A 22 -6.99 -7.65 0.18
C GLY A 22 -5.63 -7.08 0.50
N ALA A 23 -5.52 -5.78 0.59
CA ALA A 23 -4.23 -5.14 0.87
C ALA A 23 -4.46 -3.84 1.58
N CYS A 24 -3.61 -3.49 2.53
CA CYS A 24 -3.60 -2.13 3.03
C CYS A 24 -2.88 -1.24 2.00
N VAL A 25 -2.95 0.07 2.19
CA VAL A 25 -2.36 1.00 1.22
C VAL A 25 -0.85 0.78 1.08
N MET A 26 -0.16 0.40 2.16
CA MET A 26 1.28 0.15 2.09
C MET A 26 1.61 -1.17 1.42
N GLU A 27 0.77 -2.17 1.62
CA GLU A 27 0.96 -3.44 0.91
C GLU A 27 0.77 -3.24 -0.59
N LEU A 28 -0.21 -2.44 -0.99
CA LEU A 28 -0.37 -2.08 -2.38
C LEU A 28 0.86 -1.33 -2.90
N ALA A 29 1.40 -0.40 -2.11
CA ALA A 29 2.60 0.33 -2.50
C ALA A 29 3.78 -0.61 -2.72
N SER A 30 3.93 -1.64 -1.87
CA SER A 30 5.02 -2.61 -2.05
C SER A 30 4.89 -3.33 -3.39
N MET A 31 3.67 -3.69 -3.78
CA MET A 31 3.44 -4.34 -5.06
C MET A 31 3.78 -3.41 -6.22
N LEU A 32 3.36 -2.16 -6.13
CA LEU A 32 3.63 -1.19 -7.19
C LEU A 32 5.11 -0.87 -7.32
N ALA A 33 5.85 -1.01 -6.23
CA ALA A 33 7.30 -0.80 -6.24
C ALA A 33 8.08 -2.03 -6.68
N GLY A 34 7.41 -3.15 -6.90
CA GLY A 34 8.09 -4.38 -7.27
C GLY A 34 8.75 -5.09 -6.12
N GLU A 35 8.39 -4.74 -4.90
CA GLU A 35 8.93 -5.39 -3.70
C GLU A 35 8.09 -6.59 -3.31
N SER A 36 8.60 -7.39 -2.39
CA SER A 36 7.80 -8.45 -1.78
C SER A 36 6.59 -7.85 -1.09
N PHE A 37 5.49 -8.58 -1.06
CA PHE A 37 4.25 -8.11 -0.45
C PHE A 37 4.49 -7.83 1.05
N THR A 38 4.38 -6.57 1.45
CA THR A 38 4.66 -6.16 2.82
C THR A 38 3.97 -4.83 3.12
N ASP A 39 3.61 -4.62 4.37
CA ASP A 39 3.09 -3.34 4.81
C ASP A 39 4.21 -2.36 5.23
N HIS A 40 5.47 -2.76 5.04
CA HIS A 40 6.64 -1.92 5.32
C HIS A 40 7.54 -1.85 4.09
N PRO A 41 7.05 -1.27 2.96
CA PRO A 41 7.88 -1.20 1.76
C PRO A 41 9.11 -0.35 1.98
N GLN A 42 10.24 -0.82 1.49
CA GLN A 42 11.50 -0.11 1.66
C GLN A 42 11.58 1.16 0.83
N SER A 43 10.82 1.23 -0.25
CA SER A 43 10.82 2.40 -1.12
C SER A 43 10.00 3.56 -0.60
N VAL A 44 9.27 3.38 0.50
CA VAL A 44 8.44 4.42 1.09
C VAL A 44 9.06 4.90 2.38
N SER A 45 9.15 6.22 2.55
CA SER A 45 9.70 6.80 3.77
C SER A 45 8.94 6.27 4.99
N ALA A 46 9.68 5.94 6.05
CA ALA A 46 9.08 5.32 7.24
C ALA A 46 7.99 6.18 7.88
N PRO A 47 8.15 7.50 8.04
CA PRO A 47 7.08 8.34 8.58
C PRO A 47 5.84 8.35 7.71
N ILE A 48 6.01 8.39 6.38
CA ILE A 48 4.87 8.37 5.46
C ILE A 48 4.17 7.02 5.55
N ALA A 49 4.93 5.93 5.57
CA ALA A 49 4.35 4.60 5.65
C ALA A 49 3.56 4.41 6.94
N SER A 50 4.11 4.88 8.06
CA SER A 50 3.45 4.78 9.34
C SER A 50 2.13 5.55 9.35
N PHE A 51 2.14 6.77 8.80
CA PHE A 51 0.95 7.60 8.73
C PHE A 51 -0.14 6.92 7.88
N LEU A 52 0.25 6.43 6.70
CA LEU A 52 -0.73 5.85 5.79
C LEU A 52 -1.27 4.52 6.28
N ARG A 53 -0.45 3.69 6.95
CA ARG A 53 -0.97 2.46 7.54
C ARG A 53 -2.05 2.77 8.56
N ARG A 54 -1.80 3.76 9.41
CA ARG A 54 -2.75 4.14 10.43
C ARG A 54 -4.01 4.73 9.82
N TYR A 55 -3.84 5.61 8.84
CA TYR A 55 -4.96 6.23 8.16
C TYR A 55 -5.80 5.19 7.44
N ASN A 56 -5.14 4.23 6.79
CA ASN A 56 -5.81 3.11 6.14
C ASN A 56 -6.73 2.37 7.12
N ASP A 57 -6.28 2.20 8.35
CA ASP A 57 -7.00 1.37 9.31
C ASP A 57 -8.13 2.11 10.01
N VAL A 58 -8.09 3.44 10.07
CA VAL A 58 -9.15 4.20 10.72
C VAL A 58 -10.30 4.58 9.78
N LEU A 59 -10.08 4.49 8.47
CA LEU A 59 -11.14 4.80 7.52
C LEU A 59 -12.10 3.62 7.38
N ASP A 60 -13.35 3.92 7.05
CA ASP A 60 -14.29 2.88 6.68
C ASP A 60 -13.92 2.32 5.29
N ASP A 61 -14.52 1.18 4.93
CA ASP A 61 -14.14 0.48 3.70
C ASP A 61 -14.31 1.35 2.45
N ARG A 62 -15.36 2.16 2.41
CA ARG A 62 -15.62 2.98 1.25
C ARG A 62 -14.57 4.06 1.08
N ARG A 63 -14.29 4.79 2.16
CA ARG A 63 -13.32 5.89 2.12
C ARG A 63 -11.90 5.40 1.95
N ARG A 64 -11.63 4.20 2.49
CA ARG A 64 -10.30 3.60 2.36
C ARG A 64 -9.90 3.45 0.91
N GLN A 65 -10.86 3.17 0.02
CA GLN A 65 -10.53 3.01 -1.39
C GLN A 65 -10.00 4.29 -2.02
N ASP A 66 -10.28 5.44 -1.43
CA ASP A 66 -9.75 6.71 -1.92
C ASP A 66 -8.24 6.82 -1.72
N LEU A 67 -7.64 5.96 -0.91
CA LEU A 67 -6.19 5.95 -0.73
C LEU A 67 -5.46 5.26 -1.88
N TYR A 68 -6.18 4.59 -2.76
CA TYR A 68 -5.60 3.80 -3.82
C TYR A 68 -4.56 4.57 -4.64
N PRO A 69 -4.84 5.80 -5.12
CA PRO A 69 -3.85 6.54 -5.91
C PRO A 69 -2.60 6.90 -5.10
N TYR A 70 -2.72 7.02 -3.79
CA TYR A 70 -1.58 7.42 -2.98
C TYR A 70 -0.55 6.32 -2.85
N ALA A 71 -0.96 5.05 -3.01
CA ALA A 71 -0.01 3.95 -2.98
C ALA A 71 1.09 4.13 -4.02
N ALA A 72 0.73 4.56 -5.22
CA ALA A 72 1.74 4.80 -6.26
C ALA A 72 2.56 6.06 -5.98
N ARG A 73 1.92 7.08 -5.43
CA ARG A 73 2.58 8.38 -5.24
C ARG A 73 3.68 8.33 -4.19
N VAL A 74 3.57 7.44 -3.22
CA VAL A 74 4.55 7.41 -2.13
C VAL A 74 5.74 6.51 -2.43
N VAL A 75 5.67 5.72 -3.49
CA VAL A 75 6.81 4.90 -3.91
C VAL A 75 7.97 5.83 -4.27
N GLY A 76 9.15 5.54 -3.73
CA GLY A 76 10.33 6.35 -3.96
C GLY A 76 10.57 7.43 -2.92
N THR A 77 9.67 7.60 -1.95
CA THR A 77 9.85 8.63 -0.92
C THR A 77 10.94 8.29 0.09
N ALA A 78 11.42 7.05 0.10
CA ALA A 78 12.53 6.66 0.98
C ALA A 78 13.89 7.01 0.38
N CYS A 79 13.91 7.69 -0.75
CA CYS A 79 15.16 8.11 -1.38
C CYS A 79 15.97 8.95 -0.40
N GLU A 80 17.23 8.56 -0.19
CA GLU A 80 18.07 9.27 0.75
C GLU A 80 18.49 10.61 0.17
N PRO A 81 18.42 11.68 0.94
CA PRO A 81 19.00 12.94 0.49
C PRO A 81 20.51 12.79 0.44
N MET A 82 21.07 13.40 -0.55
CA MET A 82 22.53 13.37 -0.71
C MET A 82 23.20 14.36 0.21
#